data_e1979ef19542806c546727b68ad752ab
#
_entry.id   e1979ef19542806c546727b68ad752ab
#
_cell.length_a   1.000
_cell.length_b   1.000
_cell.length_c   1.000
_cell.angle_alpha   90.00
_cell.angle_beta   90.00
_cell.angle_gamma   90.00
#
_symmetry.space_group_name_H-M   'P 1'
#
loop_
_entity.id
_entity.type
_entity.pdbx_description
1 polymer ?
#
loop_
_entity_poly.entity_id
_entity_poly.type
_entity_poly.pdbx_seq_one_letter_code
_entity_poly.pdbx_strand_id
1 'polypeptide(L)'
;YSGTANAIYQNSFFIDQFNPEYLLVLSGDHIYKMDYSRMISYHAAKEADATIAVIGVPMAEAPRYGIMNTDEDGRIVEFEEKPKDPKSNLASMGVYVFTWKKVKKYLSEDHKDPKSSRDFGKDIIPKMVDASGKVFAYRFEAYWKDVGTLDSLWEANMELL
;
A
#
# COMPACT_ATOMS: atom_id res chain seq x y z
N TYR A 1 5.98 -18.12 -2.18
CA TYR A 1 6.42 -16.79 -1.76
C TYR A 1 6.32 -16.69 -0.23
N SER A 2 7.26 -15.99 0.39
CA SER A 2 7.35 -15.84 1.84
C SER A 2 6.82 -14.48 2.34
N GLY A 3 6.06 -13.77 1.52
CA GLY A 3 5.46 -12.47 1.80
C GLY A 3 5.08 -11.74 0.53
N THR A 4 4.28 -10.68 0.64
CA THR A 4 3.73 -9.92 -0.49
C THR A 4 4.83 -9.24 -1.32
N ALA A 5 5.82 -8.64 -0.66
CA ALA A 5 6.98 -8.01 -1.31
C ALA A 5 7.89 -9.05 -1.98
N ASN A 6 8.03 -10.26 -1.40
CA ASN A 6 8.81 -11.32 -1.99
C ASN A 6 8.25 -11.79 -3.35
N ALA A 7 6.94 -11.77 -3.53
CA ALA A 7 6.32 -12.12 -4.79
C ALA A 7 6.78 -11.17 -5.92
N ILE A 8 6.83 -9.87 -5.65
CA ILE A 8 7.32 -8.88 -6.61
C ILE A 8 8.83 -9.02 -6.84
N TYR A 9 9.61 -9.22 -5.77
CA TYR A 9 11.06 -9.41 -5.87
C TYR A 9 11.43 -10.59 -6.78
N GLN A 10 10.81 -11.75 -6.59
CA GLN A 10 11.09 -12.95 -7.39
C GLN A 10 10.72 -12.79 -8.87
N ASN A 11 9.79 -11.88 -9.19
CA ASN A 11 9.39 -11.55 -10.55
C ASN A 11 10.11 -10.33 -11.11
N SER A 12 11.09 -9.76 -10.40
CA SER A 12 11.76 -8.51 -10.81
C SER A 12 12.40 -8.62 -12.21
N PHE A 13 13.00 -9.77 -12.54
CA PHE A 13 13.58 -9.99 -13.87
C PHE A 13 12.52 -9.89 -14.98
N PHE A 14 11.35 -10.46 -14.75
CA PHE A 14 10.24 -10.38 -15.71
C PHE A 14 9.72 -8.95 -15.85
N ILE A 15 9.56 -8.24 -14.73
CA ILE A 15 9.11 -6.83 -14.70
C ILE A 15 10.11 -5.95 -15.46
N ASP A 16 11.41 -6.16 -15.25
CA ASP A 16 12.48 -5.41 -15.93
C ASP A 16 12.42 -5.49 -17.46
N GLN A 17 11.91 -6.58 -18.03
CA GLN A 17 11.78 -6.72 -19.49
C GLN A 17 10.85 -5.68 -20.11
N PHE A 18 9.88 -5.18 -19.33
CA PHE A 18 8.96 -4.11 -19.75
C PHE A 18 9.50 -2.72 -19.49
N ASN A 19 10.64 -2.59 -18.80
CA ASN A 19 11.26 -1.32 -18.41
C ASN A 19 10.24 -0.28 -17.88
N PRO A 20 9.39 -0.63 -16.90
CA PRO A 20 8.34 0.24 -16.42
C PRO A 20 8.92 1.41 -15.62
N GLU A 21 8.32 2.57 -15.74
CA GLU A 21 8.60 3.72 -14.88
C GLU A 21 7.93 3.51 -13.50
N TYR A 22 6.67 3.09 -13.53
CA TYR A 22 5.86 2.86 -12.34
C TYR A 22 5.36 1.42 -12.28
N LEU A 23 5.19 0.91 -11.07
CA LEU A 23 4.59 -0.38 -10.77
C LEU A 23 3.34 -0.16 -9.93
N LEU A 24 2.18 -0.57 -10.47
CA LEU A 24 0.92 -0.62 -9.73
C LEU A 24 0.76 -1.99 -9.10
N VAL A 25 0.61 -2.03 -7.78
CA VAL A 25 0.38 -3.26 -6.99
C VAL A 25 -1.01 -3.20 -6.39
N LEU A 26 -1.78 -4.26 -6.59
CA LEU A 26 -3.18 -4.37 -6.15
C LEU A 26 -3.35 -5.59 -5.24
N SER A 27 -4.22 -5.46 -4.22
CA SER A 27 -4.72 -6.62 -3.49
C SER A 27 -5.76 -7.38 -4.32
N GLY A 28 -5.76 -8.71 -4.21
CA GLY A 28 -6.63 -9.58 -5.00
C GLY A 28 -7.99 -9.88 -4.36
N ASP A 29 -8.20 -9.47 -3.12
CA ASP A 29 -9.35 -9.78 -2.26
C ASP A 29 -10.12 -8.55 -1.78
N HIS A 30 -10.08 -7.46 -2.54
CA HIS A 30 -10.78 -6.21 -2.22
C HIS A 30 -11.82 -5.88 -3.30
N ILE A 31 -12.95 -5.31 -2.87
CA ILE A 31 -14.03 -4.84 -3.75
C ILE A 31 -14.05 -3.31 -3.73
N TYR A 32 -13.78 -2.69 -4.86
CA TYR A 32 -13.81 -1.24 -5.05
C TYR A 32 -13.78 -0.89 -6.55
N LYS A 33 -14.07 0.37 -6.87
CA LYS A 33 -13.91 0.91 -8.22
C LYS A 33 -13.05 2.16 -8.18
N MET A 34 -11.85 2.10 -8.72
CA MET A 34 -10.89 3.20 -8.73
C MET A 34 -10.39 3.47 -10.15
N ASP A 35 -10.25 4.75 -10.49
CA ASP A 35 -9.51 5.19 -11.67
C ASP A 35 -8.02 5.28 -11.32
N TYR A 36 -7.27 4.25 -11.64
CA TYR A 36 -5.83 4.16 -11.36
C TYR A 36 -5.02 5.24 -12.10
N SER A 37 -5.51 5.76 -13.23
CA SER A 37 -4.81 6.80 -13.98
C SER A 37 -4.66 8.09 -13.15
N ARG A 38 -5.64 8.41 -12.33
CA ARG A 38 -5.61 9.54 -11.41
C ARG A 38 -4.56 9.35 -10.31
N MET A 39 -4.49 8.15 -9.75
CA MET A 39 -3.50 7.82 -8.73
C MET A 39 -2.08 7.85 -9.30
N ILE A 40 -1.87 7.32 -10.51
CA ILE A 40 -0.59 7.36 -11.21
C ILE A 40 -0.19 8.81 -11.54
N SER A 41 -1.14 9.64 -12.01
CA SER A 41 -0.88 11.06 -12.28
C SER A 41 -0.51 11.82 -11.01
N TYR A 42 -1.16 11.53 -9.89
CA TYR A 42 -0.82 12.09 -8.58
C TYR A 42 0.60 11.68 -8.17
N HIS A 43 0.95 10.40 -8.32
CA HIS A 43 2.28 9.86 -8.04
C HIS A 43 3.36 10.60 -8.86
N ALA A 44 3.13 10.75 -10.15
CA ALA A 44 4.04 11.47 -11.05
C ALA A 44 4.17 12.96 -10.67
N ALA A 45 3.06 13.64 -10.37
CA ALA A 45 3.06 15.05 -9.98
C ALA A 45 3.80 15.32 -8.68
N LYS A 46 3.76 14.37 -7.73
CA LYS A 46 4.51 14.44 -6.47
C LYS A 46 5.97 13.98 -6.62
N GLU A 47 6.36 13.50 -7.79
CA GLU A 47 7.66 12.83 -8.01
C GLU A 47 7.93 11.78 -6.90
N ALA A 48 6.91 10.99 -6.60
CA ALA A 48 6.91 10.10 -5.46
C ALA A 48 7.80 8.86 -5.67
N ASP A 49 8.38 8.34 -4.60
CA ASP A 49 9.00 7.02 -4.59
C ASP A 49 7.94 5.94 -4.39
N ALA A 50 6.93 6.24 -3.58
CA ALA A 50 5.74 5.41 -3.37
C ALA A 50 4.50 6.27 -3.14
N THR A 51 3.35 5.80 -3.61
CA THR A 51 2.03 6.34 -3.30
C THR A 51 1.13 5.22 -2.82
N ILE A 52 0.46 5.43 -1.70
CA ILE A 52 -0.41 4.45 -1.06
C ILE A 52 -1.84 4.96 -1.12
N ALA A 53 -2.76 4.19 -1.70
CA ALA A 53 -4.17 4.52 -1.62
C ALA A 53 -4.66 4.30 -0.19
N VAL A 54 -5.34 5.33 0.34
CA VAL A 54 -5.85 5.36 1.71
C VAL A 54 -7.33 5.71 1.75
N ILE A 55 -8.02 5.15 2.73
CA ILE A 55 -9.42 5.46 3.00
C ILE A 55 -9.60 5.75 4.50
N GLY A 56 -10.52 6.67 4.82
CA GLY A 56 -10.92 6.91 6.21
C GLY A 56 -11.82 5.79 6.70
N VAL A 57 -11.44 5.12 7.79
CA VAL A 57 -12.24 4.07 8.43
C VAL A 57 -12.70 4.54 9.82
N PRO A 58 -13.76 3.93 10.41
CA PRO A 58 -14.07 4.17 11.82
C PRO A 58 -12.88 3.84 12.71
N MET A 59 -12.59 4.67 13.72
CA MET A 59 -11.46 4.45 14.64
C MET A 59 -11.45 3.07 15.28
N ALA A 60 -12.63 2.50 15.56
CA ALA A 60 -12.76 1.16 16.12
C ALA A 60 -12.26 0.05 15.16
N GLU A 61 -12.23 0.30 13.86
CA GLU A 61 -11.77 -0.64 12.85
C GLU A 61 -10.30 -0.44 12.47
N ALA A 62 -9.75 0.74 12.77
CA ALA A 62 -8.38 1.10 12.40
C ALA A 62 -7.32 0.06 12.83
N PRO A 63 -7.42 -0.62 14.00
CA PRO A 63 -6.46 -1.67 14.39
C PRO A 63 -6.38 -2.88 13.45
N ARG A 64 -7.30 -3.01 12.50
CA ARG A 64 -7.30 -4.11 11.52
C ARG A 64 -6.39 -3.86 10.32
N TYR A 65 -6.00 -2.59 10.10
CA TYR A 65 -5.33 -2.12 8.88
C TYR A 65 -3.95 -1.52 9.17
N GLY A 66 -3.15 -1.36 8.13
CA GLY A 66 -2.01 -0.47 8.17
C GLY A 66 -2.49 0.98 8.23
N ILE A 67 -2.08 1.72 9.24
CA ILE A 67 -2.54 3.09 9.51
C ILE A 67 -1.43 4.10 9.21
N MET A 68 -1.80 5.21 8.61
CA MET A 68 -0.87 6.26 8.21
C MET A 68 -1.19 7.59 8.87
N ASN A 69 -0.13 8.29 9.27
CA ASN A 69 -0.15 9.71 9.59
C ASN A 69 0.50 10.50 8.44
N THR A 70 -0.15 11.60 8.04
CA THR A 70 0.32 12.46 6.95
C THR A 70 0.53 13.87 7.43
N ASP A 71 1.44 14.59 6.79
CA ASP A 71 1.52 16.04 6.87
C ASP A 71 0.43 16.73 6.01
N GLU A 72 0.48 18.07 5.97
CA GLU A 72 -0.49 18.91 5.23
C GLU A 72 -0.41 18.68 3.71
N ASP A 73 0.74 18.27 3.19
CA ASP A 73 0.97 17.97 1.78
C ASP A 73 0.56 16.55 1.38
N GLY A 74 0.10 15.75 2.34
CA GLY A 74 -0.26 14.34 2.14
C GLY A 74 0.92 13.39 2.12
N ARG A 75 2.13 13.86 2.51
CA ARG A 75 3.29 13.00 2.67
C ARG A 75 3.11 12.15 3.93
N ILE A 76 3.39 10.86 3.81
CA ILE A 76 3.32 9.92 4.94
C ILE A 76 4.54 10.15 5.83
N VAL A 77 4.30 10.50 7.08
CA VAL A 77 5.32 10.75 8.10
C VAL A 77 5.46 9.58 9.07
N GLU A 78 4.43 8.74 9.17
CA GLU A 78 4.42 7.54 10.02
C GLU A 78 3.50 6.48 9.39
N PHE A 79 3.93 5.24 9.44
CA PHE A 79 3.15 4.07 9.05
C PHE A 79 3.22 3.02 10.15
N GLU A 80 2.06 2.54 10.59
CA GLU A 80 1.94 1.52 11.64
C GLU A 80 1.08 0.35 11.13
N GLU A 81 1.66 -0.84 11.07
CA GLU A 81 0.91 -2.04 10.67
C GLU A 81 0.10 -2.58 11.83
N LYS A 82 -1.23 -2.51 11.72
CA LYS A 82 -2.20 -3.01 12.70
C LYS A 82 -1.92 -2.56 14.14
N PRO A 83 -1.85 -1.22 14.36
CA PRO A 83 -1.55 -0.67 15.68
C PRO A 83 -2.67 -1.00 16.67
N LYS A 84 -2.31 -1.26 17.93
CA LYS A 84 -3.30 -1.47 19.01
C LYS A 84 -4.01 -0.17 19.40
N ASP A 85 -3.31 0.96 19.30
CA ASP A 85 -3.81 2.29 19.63
C ASP A 85 -3.50 3.25 18.46
N PRO A 86 -4.33 3.25 17.43
CA PRO A 86 -4.07 4.03 16.21
C PRO A 86 -4.21 5.52 16.47
N LYS A 87 -3.24 6.30 16.00
CA LYS A 87 -3.25 7.78 16.08
C LYS A 87 -4.05 8.44 14.96
N SER A 88 -4.38 7.70 13.92
CA SER A 88 -5.11 8.14 12.74
C SER A 88 -6.11 7.08 12.31
N ASN A 89 -7.06 7.46 11.48
CA ASN A 89 -8.02 6.55 10.85
C ASN A 89 -7.80 6.40 9.34
N LEU A 90 -6.65 6.84 8.83
CA LEU A 90 -6.29 6.65 7.43
C LEU A 90 -5.72 5.24 7.22
N ALA A 91 -6.55 4.36 6.72
CA ALA A 91 -6.21 2.96 6.48
C ALA A 91 -5.63 2.75 5.09
N SER A 92 -4.60 1.91 4.98
CA SER A 92 -4.09 1.42 3.71
C SER A 92 -5.12 0.53 3.03
N MET A 93 -5.37 0.77 1.76
CA MET A 93 -6.23 -0.08 0.93
C MET A 93 -5.48 -1.26 0.30
N GLY A 94 -4.17 -1.42 0.55
CA GLY A 94 -3.39 -2.44 -0.15
C GLY A 94 -3.21 -2.16 -1.65
N VAL A 95 -3.35 -0.91 -2.05
CA VAL A 95 -3.15 -0.43 -3.42
C VAL A 95 -1.99 0.54 -3.42
N TYR A 96 -0.96 0.22 -4.19
CA TYR A 96 0.30 0.98 -4.21
C TYR A 96 0.73 1.34 -5.62
N VAL A 97 1.27 2.55 -5.80
CA VAL A 97 2.07 2.91 -6.97
C VAL A 97 3.50 3.14 -6.51
N PHE A 98 4.45 2.46 -7.12
CA PHE A 98 5.87 2.61 -6.85
C PHE A 98 6.62 3.11 -8.08
N THR A 99 7.58 4.00 -7.89
CA THR A 99 8.63 4.23 -8.88
C THR A 99 9.52 2.98 -8.91
N TRP A 100 9.49 2.22 -10.03
CA TRP A 100 10.07 0.88 -10.09
C TRP A 100 11.53 0.81 -9.66
N LYS A 101 12.36 1.71 -10.18
CA LYS A 101 13.79 1.77 -9.83
C LYS A 101 14.03 1.97 -8.34
N LYS A 102 13.12 2.67 -7.65
CA LYS A 102 13.22 2.95 -6.21
C LYS A 102 12.83 1.72 -5.40
N VAL A 103 11.62 1.21 -5.60
CA VAL A 103 11.14 0.05 -4.82
C VAL A 103 12.00 -1.19 -5.05
N LYS A 104 12.51 -1.41 -6.26
CA LYS A 104 13.39 -2.54 -6.58
C LYS A 104 14.64 -2.58 -5.68
N LYS A 105 15.20 -1.41 -5.34
CA LYS A 105 16.33 -1.32 -4.42
C LYS A 105 15.93 -1.84 -3.03
N TYR A 106 14.81 -1.36 -2.48
CA TYR A 106 14.31 -1.81 -1.17
C TYR A 106 13.98 -3.30 -1.17
N LEU A 107 13.35 -3.81 -2.23
CA LEU A 107 13.07 -5.24 -2.37
C LEU A 107 14.34 -6.10 -2.37
N SER A 108 15.40 -5.64 -3.05
CA SER A 108 16.68 -6.34 -3.12
C SER A 108 17.43 -6.33 -1.78
N GLU A 109 17.36 -5.22 -1.05
CA GLU A 109 17.95 -5.10 0.29
C GLU A 109 17.18 -5.96 1.31
N ASP A 110 15.86 -5.92 1.25
CA ASP A 110 14.97 -6.66 2.12
C ASP A 110 15.10 -8.19 1.94
N HIS A 111 15.28 -8.64 0.70
CA HIS A 111 15.51 -10.06 0.41
C HIS A 111 16.74 -10.65 1.13
N LYS A 112 17.76 -9.82 1.37
CA LYS A 112 18.99 -10.22 2.06
C LYS A 112 18.85 -10.22 3.59
N ASP A 113 17.80 -9.61 4.12
CA ASP A 113 17.54 -9.56 5.54
C ASP A 113 16.83 -10.84 6.01
N PRO A 114 17.51 -11.72 6.79
CA PRO A 114 16.91 -12.97 7.25
C PRO A 114 15.78 -12.75 8.28
N LYS A 115 15.67 -11.55 8.86
CA LYS A 115 14.66 -11.21 9.86
C LYS A 115 13.41 -10.60 9.23
N SER A 116 13.47 -10.21 7.96
CA SER A 116 12.33 -9.63 7.24
C SER A 116 11.22 -10.67 7.04
N SER A 117 9.97 -10.26 7.25
CA SER A 117 8.79 -11.01 6.84
C SER A 117 8.51 -10.91 5.34
N ARG A 118 9.25 -10.02 4.64
CA ARG A 118 9.16 -9.76 3.20
C ARG A 118 7.76 -9.28 2.79
N ASP A 119 7.20 -8.43 3.61
CA ASP A 119 5.87 -7.88 3.46
C ASP A 119 5.94 -6.37 3.17
N PHE A 120 5.03 -5.86 2.31
CA PHE A 120 5.02 -4.44 1.98
C PHE A 120 4.72 -3.57 3.21
N GLY A 121 3.69 -3.92 3.98
CA GLY A 121 3.26 -3.12 5.13
C GLY A 121 4.23 -3.19 6.31
N LYS A 122 4.82 -4.36 6.56
CA LYS A 122 5.71 -4.56 7.72
C LYS A 122 7.15 -4.15 7.47
N ASP A 123 7.63 -4.34 6.26
CA ASP A 123 9.07 -4.22 5.98
C ASP A 123 9.39 -3.11 4.96
N ILE A 124 8.73 -3.08 3.80
CA ILE A 124 9.12 -2.19 2.71
C ILE A 124 8.66 -0.75 2.95
N ILE A 125 7.37 -0.55 3.21
CA ILE A 125 6.79 0.80 3.36
C ILE A 125 7.41 1.54 4.56
N PRO A 126 7.53 0.94 5.76
CA PRO A 126 8.20 1.60 6.88
C PRO A 126 9.63 2.02 6.54
N LYS A 127 10.43 1.15 5.91
CA LYS A 127 11.80 1.48 5.48
C LYS A 127 11.84 2.66 4.49
N MET A 128 10.86 2.73 3.57
CA MET A 128 10.77 3.85 2.62
C MET A 128 10.40 5.16 3.32
N VAL A 129 9.50 5.12 4.29
CA VAL A 129 9.10 6.30 5.10
C VAL A 129 10.28 6.79 5.94
N ASP A 130 10.96 5.89 6.66
CA ASP A 130 12.11 6.22 7.53
C ASP A 130 13.30 6.78 6.77
N ALA A 131 13.54 6.30 5.56
CA ALA A 131 14.62 6.80 4.71
C ALA A 131 14.34 8.20 4.12
N SER A 132 13.31 8.89 4.58
CA SER A 132 12.85 10.19 4.04
C SER A 132 12.51 10.13 2.56
N GLY A 133 12.12 8.96 2.08
CA GLY A 133 11.58 8.79 0.74
C GLY A 133 10.36 9.69 0.53
N LYS A 134 10.07 9.96 -0.72
CA LYS A 134 8.86 10.68 -1.11
C LYS A 134 7.70 9.69 -1.14
N VAL A 135 7.13 9.41 0.04
CA VAL A 135 6.00 8.48 0.22
C VAL A 135 4.75 9.30 0.52
N PHE A 136 3.71 9.15 -0.30
CA PHE A 136 2.49 9.97 -0.24
C PHE A 136 1.23 9.13 -0.12
N ALA A 137 0.22 9.68 0.56
CA ALA A 137 -1.11 9.11 0.65
C ALA A 137 -2.00 9.67 -0.46
N TYR A 138 -2.64 8.79 -1.24
CA TYR A 138 -3.69 9.13 -2.19
C TYR A 138 -5.05 8.80 -1.57
N ARG A 139 -5.84 9.83 -1.24
CA ARG A 139 -7.15 9.66 -0.61
C ARG A 139 -8.17 9.14 -1.60
N PHE A 140 -8.84 8.04 -1.23
CA PHE A 140 -9.95 7.45 -1.95
C PHE A 140 -11.25 7.68 -1.15
N GLU A 141 -12.30 8.14 -1.84
CA GLU A 141 -13.55 8.57 -1.20
C GLU A 141 -14.77 7.83 -1.79
N ALA A 142 -14.61 6.54 -2.10
CA ALA A 142 -15.71 5.73 -2.62
C ALA A 142 -15.80 4.41 -1.86
N TYR A 143 -16.73 3.54 -2.30
CA TYR A 143 -16.90 2.22 -1.69
C TYR A 143 -15.63 1.38 -1.82
N TRP A 144 -15.18 0.84 -0.70
CA TRP A 144 -14.10 -0.11 -0.61
C TRP A 144 -14.39 -1.11 0.52
N LYS A 145 -14.16 -2.39 0.26
CA LYS A 145 -14.29 -3.46 1.25
C LYS A 145 -13.24 -4.54 1.05
N ASP A 146 -12.55 -4.85 2.12
CA ASP A 146 -11.71 -6.04 2.25
C ASP A 146 -12.64 -7.23 2.54
N VAL A 147 -12.63 -8.23 1.66
CA VAL A 147 -13.48 -9.43 1.77
C VAL A 147 -12.70 -10.66 2.23
N GLY A 148 -11.63 -10.46 2.97
CA GLY A 148 -10.78 -11.52 3.51
C GLY A 148 -11.41 -12.39 4.60
N THR A 149 -12.67 -12.12 5.03
CA THR A 149 -13.44 -12.94 5.97
C THR A 149 -14.79 -13.32 5.36
N LEU A 150 -15.38 -14.45 5.83
CA LEU A 150 -16.72 -14.87 5.36
C LEU A 150 -17.78 -13.81 5.65
N ASP A 151 -17.70 -13.17 6.82
CA ASP A 151 -18.65 -12.12 7.20
C ASP A 151 -18.55 -10.91 6.29
N SER A 152 -17.33 -10.41 6.03
CA SER A 152 -17.13 -9.27 5.13
C SER A 152 -17.49 -9.57 3.68
N LEU A 153 -17.27 -10.81 3.22
CA LEU A 153 -17.72 -11.27 1.90
C LEU A 153 -19.25 -11.30 1.81
N TRP A 154 -19.93 -11.82 2.84
CA TRP A 154 -21.38 -11.84 2.88
C TRP A 154 -21.97 -10.43 2.92
N GLU A 155 -21.45 -9.56 3.78
CA GLU A 155 -21.86 -8.16 3.86
C GLU A 155 -21.69 -7.45 2.53
N ALA A 156 -20.52 -7.60 1.88
CA ALA A 156 -20.27 -6.99 0.57
C ALA A 156 -21.30 -7.44 -0.49
N ASN A 157 -21.68 -8.73 -0.50
CA ASN A 157 -22.72 -9.21 -1.40
C ASN A 157 -24.09 -8.56 -1.11
N MET A 158 -24.42 -8.36 0.18
CA MET A 158 -25.71 -7.74 0.56
C MET A 158 -25.73 -6.24 0.28
N GLU A 159 -24.59 -5.55 0.36
CA GLU A 159 -24.47 -4.12 0.08
C GLU A 159 -24.52 -3.80 -1.42
N LEU A 160 -24.25 -4.76 -2.29
CA LEU A 160 -24.26 -4.60 -3.75
C LEU A 160 -25.61 -4.98 -4.39
N LEU A 161 -26.56 -5.49 -3.60
CA LEU A 161 -27.93 -5.80 -4.05
C LEU A 161 -28.83 -4.56 -3.96
#